data_bd0f5e17860c413eb31c959ad869d36f
#
_entry.id   bd0f5e17860c413eb31c959ad869d36f
#
_cell.length_a   1.000
_cell.length_b   1.000
_cell.length_c   1.000
_cell.angle_alpha   90.00
_cell.angle_beta   90.00
_cell.angle_gamma   90.00
#
_symmetry.space_group_name_H-M   'P 1'
#
loop_
_entity.id
_entity.type
_entity.pdbx_description
1 polymer ?
#
loop_
_entity_poly.entity_id
_entity_poly.type
_entity_poly.pdbx_seq_one_letter_code
_entity_poly.pdbx_strand_id
1 'polypeptide(L)'
;MEGFFKVKQSGGSYVVAVFYNPLTGESRSECVRDYDYGDCSRDNDELYNMPIDEEIRTLWLHSRGRILAGDTVEVVKGRKVPRGTIATVKSIRPYYDRYGRWIADYAYFTDGHRTNIENCRLLLNHA
;
A
#
# COMPACT_ATOMS: atom_id res chain seq x y z
N MET A 1 -6.74 14.15 16.65
CA MET A 1 -6.00 12.93 16.24
C MET A 1 -4.50 13.08 16.45
N GLU A 2 -4.13 13.35 17.66
CA GLU A 2 -2.72 13.53 18.01
C GLU A 2 -1.92 12.25 17.76
N GLY A 3 -0.79 12.38 17.07
CA GLY A 3 0.09 11.25 16.73
C GLY A 3 -0.33 10.45 15.50
N PHE A 4 -1.46 10.77 14.89
CA PHE A 4 -1.96 10.10 13.69
C PHE A 4 -1.71 10.93 12.45
N PHE A 5 -1.37 10.27 11.35
CA PHE A 5 -1.12 10.87 10.06
C PHE A 5 -2.03 10.24 9.02
N LYS A 6 -2.58 11.06 8.13
CA LYS A 6 -3.43 10.55 7.07
C LYS A 6 -2.60 9.79 6.05
N VAL A 7 -2.98 8.55 5.76
CA VAL A 7 -2.22 7.66 4.87
C VAL A 7 -3.02 7.20 3.65
N LYS A 8 -4.34 7.34 3.66
CA LYS A 8 -5.20 6.94 2.56
C LYS A 8 -6.52 7.69 2.61
N GLN A 9 -7.10 7.94 1.44
CA GLN A 9 -8.47 8.43 1.33
C GLN A 9 -9.14 7.78 0.14
N SER A 10 -10.31 7.19 0.36
CA SER A 10 -11.12 6.62 -0.72
C SER A 10 -11.97 7.72 -1.36
N GLY A 11 -12.26 7.57 -2.66
CA GLY A 11 -13.20 8.46 -3.35
C GLY A 11 -14.62 7.91 -3.34
N GLY A 12 -15.53 8.64 -3.99
CA GLY A 12 -16.93 8.25 -4.17
C GLY A 12 -17.90 9.03 -3.29
N SER A 13 -19.13 8.55 -3.21
CA SER A 13 -20.19 9.23 -2.44
C SER A 13 -20.01 9.11 -0.93
N TYR A 14 -19.27 8.11 -0.49
CA TYR A 14 -18.91 7.88 0.90
C TYR A 14 -17.38 7.85 1.00
N VAL A 15 -16.80 8.92 1.54
CA VAL A 15 -15.34 9.07 1.58
C VAL A 15 -14.82 8.72 2.96
N VAL A 16 -13.92 7.76 3.01
CA VAL A 16 -13.27 7.30 4.24
C VAL A 16 -11.78 7.61 4.15
N ALA A 17 -11.25 8.21 5.20
CA ALA A 17 -9.81 8.43 5.34
C ALA A 17 -9.26 7.47 6.39
N VAL A 18 -8.04 6.98 6.13
CA VAL A 18 -7.31 6.12 7.08
C VAL A 18 -6.17 6.94 7.68
N PHE A 19 -6.03 6.84 8.99
CA PHE A 19 -5.00 7.51 9.77
C PHE A 19 -4.15 6.46 10.48
N TYR A 20 -2.85 6.66 10.50
CA TYR A 20 -1.90 5.73 11.10
C TYR A 20 -1.02 6.44 12.12
N ASN A 21 -0.84 5.80 13.28
CA ASN A 21 0.09 6.26 14.31
C ASN A 21 1.35 5.39 14.24
N PRO A 22 2.48 5.92 13.71
CA PRO A 22 3.70 5.12 13.54
C PRO A 22 4.36 4.74 14.86
N LEU A 23 4.05 5.44 15.97
CA LEU A 23 4.61 5.12 17.28
C LEU A 23 3.91 3.94 17.94
N THR A 24 2.60 3.81 17.73
CA THR A 24 1.80 2.75 18.37
C THR A 24 1.43 1.62 17.41
N GLY A 25 1.51 1.86 16.08
CA GLY A 25 1.05 0.92 15.07
C GLY A 25 -0.47 0.90 14.90
N GLU A 26 -1.19 1.78 15.57
CA GLU A 26 -2.65 1.84 15.48
C GLU A 26 -3.11 2.49 14.17
N SER A 27 -4.13 1.91 13.55
CA SER A 27 -4.81 2.50 12.39
C SER A 27 -6.24 2.83 12.75
N ARG A 28 -6.74 3.96 12.25
CA ARG A 28 -8.14 4.39 12.43
C ARG A 28 -8.72 4.80 11.09
N SER A 29 -10.00 4.46 10.87
CA SER A 29 -10.76 4.89 9.70
C SER A 29 -11.86 5.85 10.14
N GLU A 30 -11.97 6.97 9.42
CA GLU A 30 -12.99 7.97 9.69
C GLU A 30 -13.75 8.31 8.41
N CYS A 31 -15.08 8.42 8.51
CA CYS A 31 -15.87 8.99 7.43
C CYS A 31 -15.67 10.50 7.43
N VAL A 32 -15.18 11.03 6.31
CA VAL A 32 -14.86 12.45 6.18
C VAL A 32 -15.82 13.19 5.24
N ARG A 33 -16.59 12.46 4.44
CA ARG A 33 -17.58 13.03 3.52
C ARG A 33 -18.65 11.99 3.19
N ASP A 34 -19.91 12.42 3.21
CA ASP A 34 -21.06 11.59 2.84
C ASP A 34 -21.99 12.37 1.95
N TYR A 35 -21.91 12.10 0.64
CA TYR A 35 -22.71 12.80 -0.36
C TYR A 35 -24.12 12.23 -0.52
N ASP A 36 -24.34 10.96 -0.18
CA ASP A 36 -25.62 10.28 -0.45
C ASP A 36 -26.75 10.74 0.45
N TYR A 37 -26.44 11.06 1.71
CA TYR A 37 -27.45 11.40 2.70
C TYR A 37 -27.65 12.90 2.86
N GLY A 38 -26.77 13.72 2.28
CA GLY A 38 -26.83 15.17 2.45
C GLY A 38 -26.71 15.60 3.93
N ASP A 39 -26.23 14.74 4.78
CA ASP A 39 -26.07 15.00 6.21
C ASP A 39 -24.69 15.59 6.49
N CYS A 40 -24.63 16.91 6.52
CA CYS A 40 -23.39 17.63 6.77
C CYS A 40 -22.79 17.36 8.15
N SER A 41 -23.54 16.75 9.07
CA SER A 41 -23.03 16.46 10.41
C SER A 41 -21.91 15.44 10.40
N ARG A 42 -21.80 14.65 9.34
CA ARG A 42 -20.72 13.65 9.16
C ARG A 42 -19.52 14.18 8.40
N ASP A 43 -19.66 15.33 7.76
CA ASP A 43 -18.58 15.90 6.98
C ASP A 43 -17.54 16.53 7.91
N ASN A 44 -16.29 16.20 7.68
CA ASN A 44 -15.16 16.79 8.40
C ASN A 44 -14.19 17.36 7.38
N ASP A 45 -14.34 18.65 7.08
CA ASP A 45 -13.54 19.34 6.07
C ASP A 45 -12.06 19.36 6.40
N GLU A 46 -11.70 19.49 7.67
CA GLU A 46 -10.31 19.49 8.10
C GLU A 46 -9.63 18.16 7.75
N LEU A 47 -10.25 17.04 8.13
CA LEU A 47 -9.72 15.72 7.82
C LEU A 47 -9.78 15.40 6.32
N TYR A 48 -10.86 15.82 5.64
CA TYR A 48 -11.03 15.62 4.21
C TYR A 48 -9.92 16.31 3.42
N ASN A 49 -9.57 17.54 3.79
CA ASN A 49 -8.57 18.35 3.09
C ASN A 49 -7.15 18.12 3.58
N MET A 50 -6.97 17.37 4.66
CA MET A 50 -5.64 17.04 5.16
C MET A 50 -4.83 16.29 4.10
N PRO A 51 -3.60 16.70 3.81
CA PRO A 51 -2.77 15.98 2.82
C PRO A 51 -2.37 14.60 3.35
N ILE A 52 -2.17 13.66 2.43
CA ILE A 52 -1.61 12.36 2.77
C ILE A 52 -0.12 12.52 3.01
N ASP A 53 0.35 12.01 4.14
CA ASP A 53 1.78 11.97 4.47
C ASP A 53 2.40 10.74 3.81
N GLU A 54 3.19 10.95 2.75
CA GLU A 54 3.75 9.88 1.93
C GLU A 54 4.79 9.04 2.70
N GLU A 55 5.57 9.64 3.58
CA GLU A 55 6.54 8.91 4.39
C GLU A 55 5.84 7.99 5.39
N ILE A 56 4.83 8.50 6.08
CA ILE A 56 4.05 7.72 7.03
C ILE A 56 3.21 6.67 6.30
N ARG A 57 2.69 6.99 5.12
CA ARG A 57 2.00 6.02 4.28
C ARG A 57 2.89 4.82 3.95
N THR A 58 4.15 5.05 3.62
CA THR A 58 5.12 3.97 3.36
C THR A 58 5.30 3.08 4.58
N LEU A 59 5.46 3.68 5.77
CA LEU A 59 5.54 2.93 7.02
C LEU A 59 4.28 2.09 7.26
N TRP A 60 3.12 2.68 7.01
CA TRP A 60 1.84 1.98 7.17
C TRP A 60 1.72 0.79 6.21
N LEU A 61 2.08 0.97 4.93
CA LEU A 61 2.03 -0.11 3.94
C LEU A 61 3.01 -1.24 4.30
N HIS A 62 4.24 -0.90 4.73
CA HIS A 62 5.21 -1.89 5.19
C HIS A 62 4.72 -2.63 6.43
N SER A 63 4.05 -1.96 7.35
CA SER A 63 3.48 -2.60 8.55
C SER A 63 2.42 -3.65 8.19
N ARG A 64 1.80 -3.52 7.01
CA ARG A 64 0.82 -4.45 6.47
C ARG A 64 1.45 -5.52 5.57
N GLY A 65 2.78 -5.57 5.48
CA GLY A 65 3.49 -6.53 4.64
C GLY A 65 3.49 -6.21 3.15
N ARG A 66 3.11 -4.97 2.76
CA ARG A 66 3.08 -4.58 1.35
C ARG A 66 4.48 -4.32 0.84
N ILE A 67 4.76 -4.84 -0.36
CA ILE A 67 6.01 -4.60 -1.07
C ILE A 67 5.80 -3.42 -2.01
N LEU A 68 6.76 -2.50 -2.01
CA LEU A 68 6.71 -1.27 -2.82
C LEU A 68 7.92 -1.19 -3.74
N ALA A 69 7.84 -0.38 -4.79
CA ALA A 69 8.99 -0.08 -5.64
C ALA A 69 10.11 0.51 -4.78
N GLY A 70 11.34 0.05 -5.01
CA GLY A 70 12.51 0.42 -4.22
C GLY A 70 12.82 -0.53 -3.08
N ASP A 71 11.89 -1.41 -2.71
CA ASP A 71 12.09 -2.37 -1.62
C ASP A 71 13.03 -3.51 -2.04
N THR A 72 13.72 -4.05 -1.05
CA THR A 72 14.52 -5.27 -1.20
C THR A 72 13.67 -6.45 -0.74
N VAL A 73 13.67 -7.51 -1.54
CA VAL A 73 12.90 -8.73 -1.27
C VAL A 73 13.77 -9.96 -1.42
N GLU A 74 13.34 -11.03 -0.78
CA GLU A 74 13.88 -12.38 -1.00
C GLU A 74 12.84 -13.21 -1.73
N VAL A 75 13.26 -13.91 -2.79
CA VAL A 75 12.40 -14.85 -3.51
C VAL A 75 12.35 -16.15 -2.70
N VAL A 76 11.13 -16.49 -2.23
CA VAL A 76 10.94 -17.64 -1.32
C VAL A 76 10.24 -18.82 -2.00
N LYS A 77 9.64 -18.61 -3.17
CA LYS A 77 9.03 -19.66 -3.98
C LYS A 77 8.99 -19.26 -5.45
N GLY A 78 8.60 -20.20 -6.32
CA GLY A 78 8.56 -19.99 -7.76
C GLY A 78 9.63 -20.80 -8.47
N ARG A 79 9.60 -20.78 -9.81
CA ARG A 79 10.48 -21.64 -10.62
C ARG A 79 11.48 -20.85 -11.45
N LYS A 80 11.11 -19.65 -11.92
CA LYS A 80 11.95 -18.89 -12.85
C LYS A 80 13.10 -18.18 -12.17
N VAL A 81 12.85 -17.64 -10.99
CA VAL A 81 13.87 -16.99 -10.19
C VAL A 81 14.20 -17.90 -9.02
N PRO A 82 15.49 -18.25 -8.82
CA PRO A 82 15.88 -19.18 -7.75
C PRO A 82 15.47 -18.70 -6.36
N ARG A 83 15.05 -19.64 -5.52
CA ARG A 83 14.79 -19.37 -4.10
C ARG A 83 16.05 -18.86 -3.43
N GLY A 84 15.88 -17.90 -2.54
CA GLY A 84 16.99 -17.28 -1.83
C GLY A 84 17.59 -16.08 -2.58
N THR A 85 17.13 -15.83 -3.81
CA THR A 85 17.56 -14.63 -4.54
C THR A 85 17.10 -13.39 -3.80
N ILE A 86 18.03 -12.47 -3.57
CA ILE A 86 17.74 -11.16 -2.98
C ILE A 86 17.80 -10.12 -4.11
N ALA A 87 16.74 -9.35 -4.26
CA ALA A 87 16.62 -8.43 -5.36
C ALA A 87 15.92 -7.13 -4.94
N THR A 88 16.18 -6.07 -5.69
CA THR A 88 15.51 -4.79 -5.50
C THR A 88 14.37 -4.65 -6.49
N VAL A 89 13.20 -4.31 -6.00
CA VAL A 89 11.99 -4.12 -6.82
C VAL A 89 12.09 -2.79 -7.56
N LYS A 90 12.08 -2.84 -8.88
CA LYS A 90 12.06 -1.64 -9.72
C LYS A 90 10.64 -1.11 -9.86
N SER A 91 9.69 -2.01 -10.12
CA SER A 91 8.28 -1.66 -10.28
C SER A 91 7.39 -2.85 -9.96
N ILE A 92 6.13 -2.57 -9.67
CA ILE A 92 5.10 -3.58 -9.47
C ILE A 92 4.02 -3.31 -10.50
N ARG A 93 3.67 -4.34 -11.28
CA ARG A 93 2.69 -4.21 -12.36
C ARG A 93 1.64 -5.29 -12.27
N PRO A 94 0.36 -4.95 -12.47
CA PRO A 94 -0.69 -5.95 -12.55
C PRO A 94 -0.58 -6.73 -13.85
N TYR A 95 -0.92 -8.01 -13.77
CA TYR A 95 -1.04 -8.90 -14.91
C TYR A 95 -2.49 -9.29 -15.11
N TYR A 96 -3.00 -9.09 -16.32
CA TYR A 96 -4.38 -9.39 -16.68
C TYR A 96 -4.43 -10.52 -17.70
N ASP A 97 -5.50 -11.32 -17.66
CA ASP A 97 -5.76 -12.30 -18.71
C ASP A 97 -6.28 -11.60 -19.98
N ARG A 98 -6.53 -12.39 -21.03
CA ARG A 98 -7.05 -11.86 -22.31
C ARG A 98 -8.45 -11.25 -22.20
N TYR A 99 -9.17 -11.51 -21.13
CA TYR A 99 -10.50 -10.96 -20.87
C TYR A 99 -10.47 -9.71 -20.00
N GLY A 100 -9.28 -9.22 -19.65
CA GLY A 100 -9.10 -8.05 -18.82
C GLY A 100 -9.27 -8.32 -17.32
N ARG A 101 -9.28 -9.59 -16.89
CA ARG A 101 -9.35 -9.95 -15.48
C ARG A 101 -7.97 -9.93 -14.85
N TRP A 102 -7.89 -9.31 -13.69
CA TRP A 102 -6.65 -9.32 -12.92
C TRP A 102 -6.32 -10.74 -12.47
N ILE A 103 -5.09 -11.17 -12.68
CA ILE A 103 -4.59 -12.48 -12.26
C ILE A 103 -3.63 -12.34 -11.07
N ALA A 104 -2.65 -11.45 -11.18
CA ALA A 104 -1.60 -11.29 -10.18
C ALA A 104 -0.90 -9.96 -10.35
N ASP A 105 -0.16 -9.55 -9.33
CA ASP A 105 0.83 -8.49 -9.45
C ASP A 105 2.20 -9.12 -9.61
N TYR A 106 3.01 -8.58 -10.53
CA TYR A 106 4.38 -9.00 -10.73
C TYR A 106 5.35 -7.95 -10.23
N ALA A 107 6.36 -8.41 -9.50
CA ALA A 107 7.50 -7.59 -9.13
C ALA A 107 8.56 -7.69 -10.23
N TYR A 108 8.95 -6.55 -10.78
CA TYR A 108 10.03 -6.42 -11.75
C TYR A 108 11.26 -5.94 -11.01
N PHE A 109 12.35 -6.70 -11.14
CA PHE A 109 13.59 -6.41 -10.43
C PHE A 109 14.52 -5.53 -11.28
N THR A 110 15.46 -4.87 -10.61
CA THR A 110 16.43 -3.99 -11.27
C THR A 110 17.36 -4.76 -12.22
N ASP A 111 17.52 -6.08 -12.05
CA ASP A 111 18.32 -6.93 -12.90
C ASP A 111 17.59 -7.43 -14.17
N GLY A 112 16.33 -7.04 -14.35
CA GLY A 112 15.51 -7.44 -15.50
C GLY A 112 14.66 -8.68 -15.28
N HIS A 113 14.84 -9.41 -14.21
CA HIS A 113 13.98 -10.55 -13.88
C HIS A 113 12.66 -10.08 -13.28
N ARG A 114 11.67 -10.97 -13.30
CA ARG A 114 10.36 -10.73 -12.72
C ARG A 114 9.79 -12.00 -12.11
N THR A 115 8.96 -11.84 -11.11
CA THR A 115 8.22 -12.95 -10.50
C THR A 115 6.92 -12.43 -9.91
N ASN A 116 5.97 -13.35 -9.68
CA ASN A 116 4.74 -13.01 -8.96
C ASN A 116 5.12 -12.46 -7.58
N ILE A 117 4.48 -11.36 -7.17
CA ILE A 117 4.77 -10.71 -5.90
C ILE A 117 4.56 -11.65 -4.70
N GLU A 118 3.65 -12.62 -4.83
CA GLU A 118 3.42 -13.62 -3.78
C GLU A 118 4.62 -14.54 -3.55
N ASN A 119 5.54 -14.60 -4.52
CA ASN A 119 6.76 -15.38 -4.39
C ASN A 119 7.85 -14.65 -3.59
N CYS A 120 7.60 -13.42 -3.19
CA CYS A 120 8.57 -12.54 -2.57
C CYS A 120 8.23 -12.28 -1.10
N ARG A 121 9.28 -12.16 -0.29
CA ARG A 121 9.19 -11.75 1.11
C ARG A 121 9.92 -10.42 1.26
N LEU A 122 9.24 -9.44 1.87
CA LEU A 122 9.83 -8.13 2.14
C LEU A 122 10.98 -8.26 3.14
N LEU A 123 12.11 -7.67 2.77
CA LEU A 123 13.25 -7.51 3.69
C LEU A 123 13.31 -6.05 4.09
N LEU A 124 13.01 -5.76 5.36
CA LEU A 124 13.14 -4.42 5.89
C LEU A 124 14.59 -4.20 6.31
N ASN A 125 15.18 -3.10 5.81
CA ASN A 125 16.50 -2.70 6.25
C ASN A 125 16.38 -2.10 7.64
N HIS A 126 16.82 -2.85 8.63
CA HIS A 126 17.01 -2.33 9.98
C HIS A 126 18.44 -1.82 10.07
N ALA A 127 18.54 -0.51 9.90
CA ALA A 127 19.82 0.14 10.11
C ALA A 127 20.04 0.37 11.60
#